data_87f071b9dd258d3b21c738a7d05de586
#
_entry.id   87f071b9dd258d3b21c738a7d05de586
#
_cell.length_a   1.000
_cell.length_b   1.000
_cell.length_c   1.000
_cell.angle_alpha   90.00
_cell.angle_beta   90.00
_cell.angle_gamma   90.00
#
_symmetry.space_group_name_H-M   'P 1'
#
loop_
_entity.id
_entity.type
_entity.pdbx_description
1 polymer ?
#
loop_
_entity_poly.entity_id
_entity_poly.type
_entity_poly.pdbx_seq_one_letter_code
_entity_poly.pdbx_strand_id
1 'polypeptide(L)'
;MPLTHELCEQAALEAFNDKWFRRNYLAMAEKYGGVTRAELQTAARVADMGPRLEVVHGIALEMEQRIDDLLDGSANDLDLDPVHTFPRIDGISMKLRQLSDCCPLHQCFGHLAYLGLRPLLRARLLPYQFASIPKKGQTALKRQVERWLRRKSLGIQHALKLDVKGAYEHTKQELVLAILQYEIPLAAWLLAVVRCLLAMSPNGGLLIGGYLEAWMFNLVASYILVRILGYVKTRRGVSVPLVVRSGSYMDDLVLMGRRWADIQSAARKITKWVKDTLHLTIKNSWVRVDFLSPAEEHRRRHLKGAAKGCPGLDMARYVMHRTYTTVRPGIFKRARRQYMRAGADLKRSHFIPLYRSYRLISYNGYFKGTKSRAAAEALNQQKLFKSAKWAVRAAAIKERSLAV
;
A
#
# COMPACT_ATOMS: atom_id res chain seq x y z
N MET A 1 -12.08 16.88 15.77
CA MET A 1 -11.64 16.05 16.91
C MET A 1 -10.62 16.87 17.68
N PRO A 2 -10.77 17.06 18.99
CA PRO A 2 -9.77 17.74 19.79
C PRO A 2 -8.46 16.95 19.83
N LEU A 3 -7.35 17.63 20.02
CA LEU A 3 -6.09 17.01 20.41
C LEU A 3 -6.25 16.55 21.87
N THR A 4 -5.83 15.34 22.18
CA THR A 4 -5.80 14.82 23.55
C THR A 4 -4.50 14.06 23.78
N HIS A 5 -4.06 14.02 25.04
CA HIS A 5 -2.87 13.30 25.45
C HIS A 5 -2.92 11.82 25.02
N GLU A 6 -4.04 11.16 25.24
CA GLU A 6 -4.24 9.75 24.87
C GLU A 6 -4.11 9.53 23.36
N LEU A 7 -4.48 10.53 22.55
CA LEU A 7 -4.31 10.44 21.09
C LEU A 7 -2.82 10.49 20.71
N CYS A 8 -2.03 11.32 21.39
CA CYS A 8 -0.58 11.39 21.20
C CYS A 8 0.11 10.11 21.66
N GLU A 9 -0.27 9.56 22.82
CA GLU A 9 0.22 8.28 23.32
C GLU A 9 -0.10 7.13 22.35
N GLN A 10 -1.34 7.07 21.85
CA GLN A 10 -1.72 6.07 20.85
C GLN A 10 -0.87 6.20 19.58
N ALA A 11 -0.62 7.40 19.11
CA ALA A 11 0.20 7.65 17.91
C ALA A 11 1.64 7.20 18.11
N ALA A 12 2.25 7.52 19.26
CA ALA A 12 3.60 7.10 19.62
C ALA A 12 3.69 5.58 19.71
N LEU A 13 2.74 4.92 20.38
CA LEU A 13 2.69 3.47 20.50
C LEU A 13 2.57 2.77 19.13
N GLU A 14 1.71 3.26 18.24
CA GLU A 14 1.56 2.74 16.89
C GLU A 14 2.83 2.93 16.04
N ALA A 15 3.51 4.07 16.16
CA ALA A 15 4.76 4.37 15.46
C ALA A 15 5.91 3.46 15.91
N PHE A 16 5.96 3.08 17.18
CA PHE A 16 6.96 2.20 17.75
C PHE A 16 6.70 0.71 17.52
N ASN A 17 5.51 0.32 17.06
CA ASN A 17 5.15 -1.08 16.85
C ASN A 17 6.20 -1.82 16.00
N ASP A 18 6.71 -2.96 16.51
CA ASP A 18 7.80 -3.78 15.91
C ASP A 18 9.13 -3.04 15.70
N LYS A 19 9.36 -1.84 16.29
CA LYS A 19 10.55 -1.01 16.08
C LYS A 19 11.31 -0.67 17.36
N TRP A 20 10.84 -1.07 18.52
CA TRP A 20 11.37 -0.74 19.84
C TRP A 20 12.90 -0.88 19.98
N PHE A 21 13.51 -1.88 19.34
CA PHE A 21 14.93 -2.17 19.43
C PHE A 21 15.75 -1.67 18.23
N ARG A 22 15.19 -0.83 17.38
CA ARG A 22 15.97 -0.15 16.33
C ARG A 22 16.75 1.01 16.95
N ARG A 23 17.98 1.20 16.46
CA ARG A 23 18.93 2.20 17.02
C ARG A 23 18.30 3.60 17.20
N ASN A 24 17.65 4.12 16.18
CA ASN A 24 17.01 5.44 16.21
C ASN A 24 15.80 5.50 17.15
N TYR A 25 15.05 4.43 17.30
CA TYR A 25 13.93 4.35 18.26
C TYR A 25 14.42 4.20 19.70
N LEU A 26 15.54 3.51 19.93
CA LEU A 26 16.18 3.45 21.25
C LEU A 26 16.71 4.82 21.68
N ALA A 27 17.37 5.55 20.78
CA ALA A 27 17.82 6.91 21.08
C ALA A 27 16.67 7.85 21.45
N MET A 28 15.53 7.70 20.76
CA MET A 28 14.31 8.46 21.07
C MET A 28 13.69 8.04 22.41
N ALA A 29 13.68 6.73 22.72
CA ALA A 29 13.19 6.23 24.02
C ALA A 29 14.01 6.78 25.20
N GLU A 30 15.32 6.82 25.04
CA GLU A 30 16.23 7.40 26.05
C GLU A 30 16.03 8.93 26.15
N LYS A 31 15.93 9.64 25.03
CA LYS A 31 15.78 11.11 24.99
C LYS A 31 14.48 11.60 25.65
N TYR A 32 13.36 11.00 25.33
CA TYR A 32 12.04 11.49 25.75
C TYR A 32 11.41 10.71 26.90
N GLY A 33 11.78 9.44 27.10
CA GLY A 33 11.26 8.62 28.17
C GLY A 33 12.28 8.32 29.28
N GLY A 34 13.56 8.70 29.09
CA GLY A 34 14.61 8.38 30.06
C GLY A 34 14.91 6.87 30.17
N VAL A 35 14.37 6.03 29.27
CA VAL A 35 14.41 4.57 29.38
C VAL A 35 15.52 4.00 28.50
N THR A 36 16.41 3.27 29.11
CA THR A 36 17.56 2.65 28.45
C THR A 36 17.19 1.37 27.69
N ARG A 37 18.08 0.97 26.78
CA ARG A 37 17.95 -0.32 26.09
C ARG A 37 17.88 -1.51 27.05
N ALA A 38 18.66 -1.49 28.14
CA ALA A 38 18.72 -2.58 29.12
C ALA A 38 17.38 -2.73 29.85
N GLU A 39 16.77 -1.62 30.28
CA GLU A 39 15.45 -1.61 30.90
C GLU A 39 14.36 -2.13 29.96
N LEU A 40 14.34 -1.68 28.70
CA LEU A 40 13.40 -2.20 27.70
C LEU A 40 13.58 -3.70 27.43
N GLN A 41 14.82 -4.21 27.44
CA GLN A 41 15.09 -5.64 27.27
C GLN A 41 14.63 -6.44 28.50
N THR A 42 14.91 -5.96 29.70
CA THR A 42 14.49 -6.61 30.96
C THR A 42 12.97 -6.65 31.05
N ALA A 43 12.30 -5.53 30.81
CA ALA A 43 10.84 -5.44 30.79
C ALA A 43 10.21 -6.37 29.75
N ALA A 44 10.81 -6.47 28.55
CA ALA A 44 10.33 -7.36 27.49
C ALA A 44 10.41 -8.86 27.86
N ARG A 45 11.37 -9.26 28.71
CA ARG A 45 11.52 -10.67 29.18
C ARG A 45 10.40 -11.07 30.12
N VAL A 46 9.94 -10.14 30.97
CA VAL A 46 8.87 -10.38 31.96
C VAL A 46 7.50 -9.87 31.49
N ALA A 47 7.40 -9.45 30.22
CA ALA A 47 6.20 -8.87 29.64
C ALA A 47 5.68 -7.61 30.36
N ASP A 48 6.59 -6.87 31.02
CA ASP A 48 6.28 -5.60 31.65
C ASP A 48 6.16 -4.48 30.60
N MET A 49 5.09 -3.72 30.66
CA MET A 49 4.82 -2.61 29.76
C MET A 49 5.22 -1.24 30.35
N GLY A 50 5.55 -1.17 31.65
CA GLY A 50 5.87 0.08 32.35
C GLY A 50 6.88 0.95 31.61
N PRO A 51 8.11 0.49 31.34
CA PRO A 51 9.11 1.31 30.64
C PRO A 51 8.67 1.76 29.23
N ARG A 52 7.85 0.97 28.55
CA ARG A 52 7.30 1.39 27.23
C ARG A 52 6.25 2.47 27.36
N LEU A 53 5.44 2.42 28.40
CA LEU A 53 4.44 3.45 28.67
C LEU A 53 5.11 4.78 29.09
N GLU A 54 6.19 4.74 29.86
CA GLU A 54 7.01 5.93 30.18
C GLU A 54 7.57 6.59 28.92
N VAL A 55 8.13 5.80 27.99
CA VAL A 55 8.59 6.31 26.69
C VAL A 55 7.44 6.94 25.90
N VAL A 56 6.31 6.26 25.82
CA VAL A 56 5.13 6.73 25.07
C VAL A 56 4.61 8.03 25.66
N HIS A 57 4.53 8.11 26.99
CA HIS A 57 4.09 9.31 27.71
C HIS A 57 5.03 10.50 27.46
N GLY A 58 6.35 10.33 27.60
CA GLY A 58 7.31 11.38 27.33
C GLY A 58 7.29 11.89 25.89
N ILE A 59 7.09 10.98 24.93
CA ILE A 59 6.91 11.36 23.51
C ILE A 59 5.60 12.11 23.29
N ALA A 60 4.52 11.72 23.97
CA ALA A 60 3.23 12.39 23.86
C ALA A 60 3.31 13.85 24.38
N LEU A 61 3.95 14.06 25.53
CA LEU A 61 4.19 15.41 26.07
C LEU A 61 4.99 16.28 25.08
N GLU A 62 6.06 15.74 24.50
CA GLU A 62 6.85 16.44 23.49
C GLU A 62 6.02 16.80 22.23
N MET A 63 5.16 15.88 21.80
CA MET A 63 4.29 16.13 20.64
C MET A 63 3.27 17.22 20.93
N GLU A 64 2.64 17.22 22.11
CA GLU A 64 1.69 18.24 22.54
C GLU A 64 2.37 19.61 22.60
N GLN A 65 3.51 19.71 23.28
CA GLN A 65 4.25 20.98 23.39
C GLN A 65 4.57 21.57 22.01
N ARG A 66 5.08 20.76 21.08
CA ARG A 66 5.39 21.23 19.72
C ARG A 66 4.16 21.67 18.92
N ILE A 67 3.01 21.04 19.18
CA ILE A 67 1.75 21.46 18.54
C ILE A 67 1.26 22.77 19.15
N ASP A 68 1.35 22.93 20.46
CA ASP A 68 0.97 24.15 21.14
C ASP A 68 1.84 25.32 20.68
N ASP A 69 3.17 25.14 20.63
CA ASP A 69 4.12 26.15 20.14
C ASP A 69 3.83 26.53 18.66
N LEU A 70 3.35 25.58 17.86
CA LEU A 70 2.97 25.83 16.48
C LEU A 70 1.63 26.59 16.38
N LEU A 71 0.70 26.36 17.28
CA LEU A 71 -0.62 26.99 17.28
C LEU A 71 -0.61 28.39 17.87
N ASP A 72 0.22 28.65 18.87
CA ASP A 72 0.38 29.98 19.48
C ASP A 72 1.36 30.88 18.71
N GLY A 73 2.07 30.32 17.73
CA GLY A 73 3.01 31.03 16.85
C GLY A 73 4.41 31.18 17.44
N SER A 74 4.76 30.46 18.53
CA SER A 74 6.12 30.42 19.09
C SER A 74 7.07 29.64 18.20
N ALA A 75 6.55 28.68 17.41
CA ALA A 75 7.29 27.91 16.42
C ALA A 75 6.67 28.02 15.02
N ASN A 76 7.50 27.92 13.99
CA ASN A 76 7.06 27.92 12.59
C ASN A 76 6.85 26.50 12.02
N ASP A 77 7.45 25.50 12.64
CA ASP A 77 7.37 24.10 12.24
C ASP A 77 7.45 23.17 13.48
N LEU A 78 7.49 21.86 13.24
CA LEU A 78 7.54 20.84 14.29
C LEU A 78 8.97 20.49 14.75
N ASP A 79 9.99 21.22 14.34
CA ASP A 79 11.41 20.96 14.66
C ASP A 79 11.81 19.49 14.52
N LEU A 80 11.58 18.94 13.34
CA LEU A 80 11.88 17.54 13.01
C LEU A 80 13.18 17.43 12.23
N ASP A 81 13.95 16.37 12.48
CA ASP A 81 15.12 16.07 11.67
C ASP A 81 14.75 15.98 10.16
N PRO A 82 15.60 16.50 9.29
CA PRO A 82 15.38 16.48 7.84
C PRO A 82 15.10 15.07 7.30
N VAL A 83 14.22 14.97 6.33
CA VAL A 83 13.94 13.70 5.66
C VAL A 83 15.09 13.34 4.74
N HIS A 84 15.72 12.21 4.97
CA HIS A 84 16.74 11.66 4.10
C HIS A 84 16.14 10.82 2.99
N THR A 85 16.61 10.99 1.76
CA THR A 85 16.20 10.15 0.64
C THR A 85 17.35 9.28 0.16
N PHE A 86 17.05 8.04 -0.19
CA PHE A 86 18.03 7.09 -0.70
C PHE A 86 17.47 6.27 -1.87
N PRO A 87 18.32 5.95 -2.87
CA PRO A 87 17.90 5.17 -4.01
C PRO A 87 17.75 3.68 -3.64
N ARG A 88 16.65 3.07 -4.05
CA ARG A 88 16.40 1.63 -3.88
C ARG A 88 15.80 1.03 -5.13
N ILE A 89 16.36 -0.10 -5.57
CA ILE A 89 15.78 -0.89 -6.67
C ILE A 89 14.66 -1.76 -6.12
N ASP A 90 13.44 -1.56 -6.64
CA ASP A 90 12.32 -2.47 -6.36
C ASP A 90 12.65 -3.86 -6.91
N GLY A 91 12.80 -4.83 -6.03
CA GLY A 91 13.19 -6.21 -6.38
C GLY A 91 12.21 -6.94 -7.32
N ILE A 92 11.03 -6.35 -7.59
CA ILE A 92 10.01 -6.93 -8.46
C ILE A 92 9.90 -6.19 -9.79
N SER A 93 9.78 -4.87 -9.78
CA SER A 93 9.70 -4.07 -11.01
C SER A 93 11.05 -3.72 -11.59
N MET A 94 12.14 -3.90 -10.82
CA MET A 94 13.50 -3.49 -11.15
C MET A 94 13.62 -1.98 -11.42
N LYS A 95 12.67 -1.19 -10.92
CA LYS A 95 12.71 0.26 -11.02
C LYS A 95 13.48 0.85 -9.86
N LEU A 96 14.34 1.81 -10.15
CA LEU A 96 14.95 2.66 -9.15
C LEU A 96 13.89 3.59 -8.57
N ARG A 97 13.79 3.66 -7.25
CA ARG A 97 12.91 4.56 -6.52
C ARG A 97 13.72 5.33 -5.49
N GLN A 98 13.42 6.59 -5.31
CA GLN A 98 13.89 7.37 -4.17
C GLN A 98 12.93 7.08 -3.01
N LEU A 99 13.44 6.43 -1.97
CA LEU A 99 12.69 6.18 -0.75
C LEU A 99 13.07 7.23 0.28
N SER A 100 12.11 7.61 1.10
CA SER A 100 12.31 8.54 2.20
C SER A 100 12.51 7.78 3.51
N ASP A 101 13.48 8.21 4.30
CA ASP A 101 13.72 7.78 5.67
C ASP A 101 13.40 8.94 6.60
N CYS A 102 12.32 8.80 7.32
CA CYS A 102 11.83 9.78 8.28
C CYS A 102 12.29 9.42 9.69
N CYS A 103 12.68 10.39 10.49
CA CYS A 103 13.02 10.17 11.89
C CYS A 103 11.84 9.56 12.67
N PRO A 104 12.08 8.90 13.81
CA PRO A 104 10.99 8.29 14.59
C PRO A 104 9.92 9.28 15.05
N LEU A 105 10.29 10.50 15.42
CA LEU A 105 9.34 11.53 15.86
C LEU A 105 8.44 11.98 14.68
N HIS A 106 9.00 12.14 13.47
CA HIS A 106 8.20 12.37 12.26
C HIS A 106 7.16 11.27 12.05
N GLN A 107 7.54 10.00 12.32
CA GLN A 107 6.59 8.88 12.20
C GLN A 107 5.50 8.96 13.28
N CYS A 108 5.81 9.39 14.52
CA CYS A 108 4.81 9.60 15.56
C CYS A 108 3.79 10.67 15.14
N PHE A 109 4.25 11.83 14.64
CA PHE A 109 3.35 12.86 14.10
C PHE A 109 2.56 12.36 12.88
N GLY A 110 3.17 11.53 12.01
CA GLY A 110 2.46 10.91 10.90
C GLY A 110 1.33 9.99 11.36
N HIS A 111 1.53 9.21 12.43
CA HIS A 111 0.49 8.40 13.06
C HIS A 111 -0.57 9.26 13.74
N LEU A 112 -0.18 10.35 14.44
CA LEU A 112 -1.11 11.30 15.05
C LEU A 112 -2.02 11.94 14.00
N ALA A 113 -1.44 12.45 12.92
CA ALA A 113 -2.18 13.01 11.80
C ALA A 113 -3.16 11.98 11.18
N TYR A 114 -2.73 10.74 11.02
CA TYR A 114 -3.61 9.65 10.56
C TYR A 114 -4.77 9.41 11.53
N LEU A 115 -4.52 9.35 12.83
CA LEU A 115 -5.57 9.15 13.84
C LEU A 115 -6.57 10.30 13.81
N GLY A 116 -6.10 11.55 13.70
CA GLY A 116 -6.94 12.73 13.53
C GLY A 116 -7.78 12.71 12.26
N LEU A 117 -7.18 12.26 11.15
CA LEU A 117 -7.86 12.16 9.86
C LEU A 117 -8.75 10.92 9.71
N ARG A 118 -8.66 9.95 10.62
CA ARG A 118 -9.37 8.66 10.50
C ARG A 118 -10.88 8.78 10.28
N PRO A 119 -11.63 9.70 10.93
CA PRO A 119 -13.05 9.89 10.63
C PRO A 119 -13.29 10.33 9.19
N LEU A 120 -12.54 11.30 8.68
CA LEU A 120 -12.60 11.77 7.30
C LEU A 120 -12.27 10.65 6.32
N LEU A 121 -11.17 9.94 6.55
CA LEU A 121 -10.74 8.83 5.69
C LEU A 121 -11.79 7.72 5.63
N ARG A 122 -12.43 7.39 6.76
CA ARG A 122 -13.54 6.42 6.78
C ARG A 122 -14.74 6.87 5.98
N ALA A 123 -15.06 8.16 5.98
CA ALA A 123 -16.18 8.73 5.23
C ALA A 123 -15.90 8.82 3.73
N ARG A 124 -14.65 9.11 3.34
CA ARG A 124 -14.30 9.42 1.93
C ARG A 124 -13.71 8.25 1.16
N LEU A 125 -12.96 7.35 1.83
CA LEU A 125 -12.34 6.22 1.13
C LEU A 125 -13.37 5.20 0.67
N LEU A 126 -13.30 4.85 -0.60
CA LEU A 126 -14.19 3.86 -1.18
C LEU A 126 -13.76 2.43 -0.79
N PRO A 127 -14.70 1.48 -0.69
CA PRO A 127 -14.39 0.08 -0.41
C PRO A 127 -13.48 -0.57 -1.46
N TYR A 128 -13.35 0.04 -2.62
CA TYR A 128 -12.60 -0.47 -3.79
C TYR A 128 -11.22 0.17 -3.97
N GLN A 129 -10.67 0.78 -2.94
CA GLN A 129 -9.28 1.19 -2.81
C GLN A 129 -8.52 0.14 -2.00
N PHE A 130 -7.38 -0.34 -2.51
CA PHE A 130 -6.78 -1.57 -1.98
C PHE A 130 -5.33 -1.43 -1.50
N ALA A 131 -4.63 -0.35 -1.82
CA ALA A 131 -3.25 -0.19 -1.43
C ALA A 131 -3.10 0.62 -0.15
N SER A 132 -2.15 0.23 0.70
CA SER A 132 -1.81 0.92 1.96
C SER A 132 -3.00 1.14 2.91
N ILE A 133 -4.00 0.29 2.84
CA ILE A 133 -5.17 0.32 3.72
C ILE A 133 -5.18 -0.99 4.53
N PRO A 134 -5.33 -0.94 5.87
CA PRO A 134 -5.37 -2.14 6.72
C PRO A 134 -6.39 -3.17 6.24
N LYS A 135 -6.04 -4.46 6.33
CA LYS A 135 -6.85 -5.61 5.90
C LYS A 135 -7.18 -5.65 4.39
N LYS A 136 -6.68 -4.70 3.59
CA LYS A 136 -6.76 -4.70 2.13
C LYS A 136 -5.42 -5.11 1.51
N GLY A 137 -5.16 -4.79 0.28
CA GLY A 137 -3.92 -5.14 -0.43
C GLY A 137 -4.18 -5.96 -1.69
N GLN A 138 -3.13 -6.50 -2.25
CA GLN A 138 -3.14 -7.18 -3.55
C GLN A 138 -4.12 -8.35 -3.62
N THR A 139 -4.18 -9.16 -2.56
CA THR A 139 -5.08 -10.31 -2.48
C THR A 139 -6.55 -9.88 -2.36
N ALA A 140 -6.82 -8.80 -1.65
CA ALA A 140 -8.17 -8.25 -1.53
C ALA A 140 -8.65 -7.69 -2.88
N LEU A 141 -7.80 -6.94 -3.59
CA LEU A 141 -8.08 -6.49 -4.95
C LEU A 141 -8.39 -7.67 -5.88
N LYS A 142 -7.51 -8.68 -5.90
CA LYS A 142 -7.71 -9.90 -6.70
C LYS A 142 -9.08 -10.51 -6.45
N ARG A 143 -9.42 -10.78 -5.18
CA ARG A 143 -10.71 -11.37 -4.79
C ARG A 143 -11.90 -10.50 -5.20
N GLN A 144 -11.75 -9.18 -5.11
CA GLN A 144 -12.82 -8.26 -5.48
C GLN A 144 -13.08 -8.23 -6.97
N VAL A 145 -12.01 -8.15 -7.79
CA VAL A 145 -12.12 -8.21 -9.26
C VAL A 145 -12.70 -9.56 -9.72
N GLU A 146 -12.22 -10.67 -9.14
CA GLU A 146 -12.79 -12.01 -9.42
C GLU A 146 -14.30 -12.06 -9.11
N ARG A 147 -14.73 -11.47 -7.99
CA ARG A 147 -16.15 -11.40 -7.61
C ARG A 147 -16.95 -10.57 -8.64
N TRP A 148 -16.42 -9.45 -9.09
CA TRP A 148 -17.07 -8.63 -10.12
C TRP A 148 -17.21 -9.36 -11.45
N LEU A 149 -16.16 -10.06 -11.90
CA LEU A 149 -16.18 -10.80 -13.17
C LEU A 149 -17.11 -12.00 -13.15
N ARG A 150 -17.27 -12.68 -11.99
CA ARG A 150 -18.19 -13.82 -11.82
C ARG A 150 -19.65 -13.39 -11.70
N ARG A 151 -19.94 -12.17 -11.25
CA ARG A 151 -21.31 -11.68 -11.08
C ARG A 151 -21.94 -11.32 -12.41
N LYS A 152 -22.71 -12.26 -13.00
CA LYS A 152 -23.35 -12.13 -14.33
C LYS A 152 -24.22 -10.87 -14.44
N SER A 153 -24.96 -10.46 -13.39
CA SER A 153 -25.84 -9.27 -13.38
C SER A 153 -25.08 -7.96 -13.65
N LEU A 154 -23.77 -7.89 -13.39
CA LEU A 154 -22.96 -6.72 -13.72
C LEU A 154 -22.69 -6.59 -15.22
N GLY A 155 -22.73 -7.68 -15.97
CA GLY A 155 -22.52 -7.69 -17.41
C GLY A 155 -21.16 -7.15 -17.86
N ILE A 156 -20.13 -7.23 -17.02
CA ILE A 156 -18.78 -6.72 -17.32
C ILE A 156 -18.17 -7.51 -18.47
N GLN A 157 -17.82 -6.83 -19.56
CA GLN A 157 -17.17 -7.41 -20.74
C GLN A 157 -15.80 -6.81 -20.98
N HIS A 158 -15.58 -5.58 -20.55
CA HIS A 158 -14.37 -4.83 -20.83
C HIS A 158 -13.81 -4.26 -19.53
N ALA A 159 -12.49 -4.11 -19.48
CA ALA A 159 -11.80 -3.29 -18.50
C ALA A 159 -10.81 -2.37 -19.20
N LEU A 160 -10.54 -1.24 -18.57
CA LEU A 160 -9.49 -0.31 -18.96
C LEU A 160 -8.65 0.00 -17.72
N LYS A 161 -7.35 -0.30 -17.80
CA LYS A 161 -6.40 0.09 -16.78
C LYS A 161 -5.78 1.43 -17.18
N LEU A 162 -5.78 2.36 -16.23
CA LEU A 162 -5.13 3.67 -16.29
C LEU A 162 -4.03 3.72 -15.23
N ASP A 163 -3.05 4.59 -15.40
CA ASP A 163 -1.92 4.79 -14.49
C ASP A 163 -1.72 6.29 -14.29
N VAL A 164 -1.70 6.74 -13.05
CA VAL A 164 -1.39 8.12 -12.69
C VAL A 164 0.13 8.30 -12.71
N LYS A 165 0.63 9.21 -13.56
CA LYS A 165 2.08 9.45 -13.72
C LYS A 165 2.67 10.07 -12.45
N GLY A 166 3.70 9.44 -11.88
CA GLY A 166 4.41 9.98 -10.72
C GLY A 166 3.47 10.34 -9.57
N ALA A 167 2.54 9.43 -9.22
CA ALA A 167 1.42 9.71 -8.32
C ALA A 167 1.83 10.41 -7.01
N TYR A 168 2.93 9.99 -6.40
CA TYR A 168 3.44 10.64 -5.19
C TYR A 168 4.18 11.94 -5.50
N GLU A 169 5.09 11.92 -6.45
CA GLU A 169 5.94 13.06 -6.81
C GLU A 169 5.14 14.25 -7.36
N HIS A 170 4.03 13.96 -8.08
CA HIS A 170 3.21 14.99 -8.71
C HIS A 170 1.97 15.38 -7.89
N THR A 171 1.60 14.66 -6.86
CA THR A 171 0.55 15.10 -5.94
C THR A 171 1.12 16.19 -5.04
N LYS A 172 0.84 17.43 -5.40
CA LYS A 172 1.35 18.60 -4.71
C LYS A 172 0.73 18.75 -3.32
N GLN A 173 1.49 19.29 -2.40
CA GLN A 173 1.08 19.54 -1.02
C GLN A 173 -0.12 20.47 -0.96
N GLU A 174 -0.14 21.51 -1.79
CA GLU A 174 -1.20 22.50 -1.87
C GLU A 174 -2.54 21.84 -2.23
N LEU A 175 -2.56 20.86 -3.13
CA LEU A 175 -3.75 20.10 -3.48
C LEU A 175 -4.29 19.35 -2.27
N VAL A 176 -3.41 18.66 -1.53
CA VAL A 176 -3.79 17.89 -0.33
C VAL A 176 -4.34 18.81 0.74
N LEU A 177 -3.63 19.92 1.01
CA LEU A 177 -4.04 20.91 2.02
C LEU A 177 -5.36 21.57 1.65
N ALA A 178 -5.58 21.93 0.37
CA ALA A 178 -6.84 22.48 -0.10
C ALA A 178 -8.01 21.50 0.12
N ILE A 179 -7.81 20.20 -0.18
CA ILE A 179 -8.82 19.18 0.09
C ILE A 179 -9.10 19.08 1.60
N LEU A 180 -8.08 19.02 2.44
CA LEU A 180 -8.26 18.92 3.90
C LEU A 180 -8.92 20.17 4.48
N GLN A 181 -8.54 21.34 4.03
CA GLN A 181 -9.15 22.59 4.47
C GLN A 181 -10.63 22.70 4.09
N TYR A 182 -11.00 22.17 2.93
CA TYR A 182 -12.41 22.07 2.54
C TYR A 182 -13.19 21.06 3.38
N GLU A 183 -12.59 19.89 3.70
CA GLU A 183 -13.27 18.80 4.39
C GLU A 183 -13.33 18.98 5.91
N ILE A 184 -12.31 19.61 6.51
CA ILE A 184 -12.16 19.75 7.97
C ILE A 184 -11.65 21.16 8.36
N PRO A 185 -12.32 22.25 7.96
CA PRO A 185 -11.81 23.62 8.12
C PRO A 185 -11.55 24.01 9.58
N LEU A 186 -12.23 23.39 10.53
CA LEU A 186 -12.13 23.72 11.96
C LEU A 186 -11.09 22.88 12.73
N ALA A 187 -10.33 22.02 12.04
CA ALA A 187 -9.33 21.16 12.67
C ALA A 187 -7.94 21.82 12.65
N ALA A 188 -7.79 22.95 13.34
CA ALA A 188 -6.60 23.80 13.28
C ALA A 188 -5.30 23.03 13.56
N TRP A 189 -5.20 22.32 14.69
CA TRP A 189 -4.00 21.55 15.05
C TRP A 189 -3.65 20.51 13.99
N LEU A 190 -4.66 19.81 13.46
CA LEU A 190 -4.47 18.73 12.49
C LEU A 190 -3.98 19.27 11.14
N LEU A 191 -4.55 20.40 10.70
CA LEU A 191 -4.11 21.08 9.47
C LEU A 191 -2.69 21.62 9.62
N ALA A 192 -2.32 22.17 10.79
CA ALA A 192 -0.98 22.65 11.08
C ALA A 192 0.04 21.48 11.03
N VAL A 193 -0.21 20.41 11.76
CA VAL A 193 0.65 19.21 11.76
C VAL A 193 0.82 18.63 10.34
N VAL A 194 -0.27 18.44 9.61
CA VAL A 194 -0.20 17.90 8.24
C VAL A 194 0.59 18.83 7.31
N ARG A 195 0.43 20.15 7.45
CA ARG A 195 1.20 21.13 6.67
C ARG A 195 2.69 20.99 6.92
N CYS A 196 3.12 20.92 8.18
CA CYS A 196 4.53 20.76 8.55
C CYS A 196 5.11 19.44 8.00
N LEU A 197 4.39 18.32 8.17
CA LEU A 197 4.86 17.01 7.67
C LEU A 197 5.00 16.99 6.14
N LEU A 198 4.04 17.56 5.42
CA LEU A 198 4.11 17.62 3.96
C LEU A 198 5.22 18.57 3.47
N ALA A 199 5.46 19.68 4.18
CA ALA A 199 6.52 20.64 3.85
C ALA A 199 7.93 20.03 3.90
N MET A 200 8.13 18.95 4.65
CA MET A 200 9.41 18.23 4.70
C MET A 200 9.77 17.48 3.41
N SER A 201 8.86 17.40 2.45
CA SER A 201 9.16 16.75 1.16
C SER A 201 10.03 17.67 0.28
N PRO A 202 11.24 17.24 -0.10
CA PRO A 202 12.18 18.10 -0.85
C PRO A 202 11.68 18.48 -2.25
N ASN A 203 10.71 17.76 -2.80
CA ASN A 203 10.20 17.99 -4.17
C ASN A 203 8.78 18.58 -4.21
N GLY A 204 8.22 18.99 -3.08
CA GLY A 204 6.86 19.54 -2.97
C GLY A 204 5.75 18.56 -3.33
N GLY A 205 6.07 17.28 -3.47
CA GLY A 205 5.14 16.18 -3.64
C GLY A 205 4.98 15.36 -2.36
N LEU A 206 4.39 14.17 -2.46
CA LEU A 206 4.29 13.22 -1.35
C LEU A 206 5.55 12.37 -1.24
N LEU A 207 6.01 12.08 -0.03
CA LEU A 207 7.15 11.22 0.24
C LEU A 207 6.86 9.75 -0.09
N ILE A 208 7.76 9.10 -0.83
CA ILE A 208 7.65 7.66 -1.09
C ILE A 208 8.22 6.89 0.11
N GLY A 209 7.35 6.32 0.90
CA GLY A 209 7.69 5.58 2.12
C GLY A 209 7.18 6.25 3.40
N GLY A 210 6.68 7.46 3.32
CA GLY A 210 6.01 8.12 4.43
C GLY A 210 4.67 7.44 4.78
N TYR A 211 4.34 7.46 6.06
CA TYR A 211 3.13 6.81 6.56
C TYR A 211 1.86 7.60 6.19
N LEU A 212 1.89 8.91 6.43
CA LEU A 212 0.76 9.81 6.16
C LEU A 212 0.48 9.94 4.65
N GLU A 213 1.51 10.00 3.83
CA GLU A 213 1.42 10.29 2.39
C GLU A 213 0.64 9.23 1.63
N ALA A 214 0.76 7.97 2.07
CA ALA A 214 -0.03 6.88 1.48
C ALA A 214 -1.55 7.09 1.70
N TRP A 215 -1.93 7.65 2.84
CA TRP A 215 -3.31 8.00 3.14
C TRP A 215 -3.77 9.23 2.37
N MET A 216 -2.92 10.23 2.23
CA MET A 216 -3.21 11.44 1.46
C MET A 216 -3.43 11.11 -0.01
N PHE A 217 -2.57 10.30 -0.61
CA PHE A 217 -2.80 9.85 -1.98
C PHE A 217 -4.09 9.02 -2.12
N ASN A 218 -4.41 8.15 -1.17
CA ASN A 218 -5.68 7.43 -1.19
C ASN A 218 -6.89 8.39 -1.08
N LEU A 219 -6.79 9.47 -0.31
CA LEU A 219 -7.84 10.49 -0.25
C LEU A 219 -8.02 11.16 -1.62
N VAL A 220 -6.95 11.61 -2.28
CA VAL A 220 -7.00 12.17 -3.63
C VAL A 220 -7.58 11.15 -4.63
N ALA A 221 -7.15 9.90 -4.57
CA ALA A 221 -7.67 8.84 -5.44
C ALA A 221 -9.16 8.56 -5.20
N SER A 222 -9.70 8.81 -4.00
CA SER A 222 -11.14 8.67 -3.74
C SER A 222 -11.98 9.64 -4.57
N TYR A 223 -11.53 10.89 -4.71
CA TYR A 223 -12.21 11.87 -5.59
C TYR A 223 -12.20 11.43 -7.04
N ILE A 224 -11.07 10.88 -7.52
CA ILE A 224 -10.99 10.35 -8.89
C ILE A 224 -12.00 9.22 -9.09
N LEU A 225 -12.07 8.26 -8.14
CA LEU A 225 -12.98 7.12 -8.22
C LEU A 225 -14.46 7.53 -8.13
N VAL A 226 -14.80 8.45 -7.23
CA VAL A 226 -16.17 8.99 -7.13
C VAL A 226 -16.56 9.64 -8.46
N ARG A 227 -15.67 10.45 -9.04
CA ARG A 227 -15.92 11.10 -10.33
C ARG A 227 -16.12 10.10 -11.47
N ILE A 228 -15.29 9.05 -11.53
CA ILE A 228 -15.44 7.97 -12.52
C ILE A 228 -16.80 7.29 -12.40
N LEU A 229 -17.19 6.93 -11.18
CA LEU A 229 -18.47 6.22 -10.93
C LEU A 229 -19.69 7.10 -11.16
N GLY A 230 -19.55 8.43 -11.05
CA GLY A 230 -20.60 9.42 -11.31
C GLY A 230 -20.85 9.71 -12.79
N TYR A 231 -20.02 9.23 -13.72
CA TYR A 231 -20.25 9.46 -15.14
C TYR A 231 -21.42 8.63 -15.66
N VAL A 232 -22.45 9.31 -16.15
CA VAL A 232 -23.66 8.73 -16.73
C VAL A 232 -23.88 9.23 -18.16
N LYS A 233 -24.74 8.53 -18.90
CA LYS A 233 -25.34 8.97 -20.17
C LYS A 233 -26.82 8.65 -20.19
N THR A 234 -27.58 9.43 -20.89
CA THR A 234 -28.99 9.13 -21.15
C THR A 234 -29.10 8.17 -22.33
N ARG A 235 -29.88 7.12 -22.19
CA ARG A 235 -30.20 6.18 -23.26
C ARG A 235 -31.68 5.80 -23.17
N ARG A 236 -32.46 6.13 -24.20
CA ARG A 236 -33.92 5.92 -24.25
C ARG A 236 -34.60 6.47 -22.98
N GLY A 237 -34.27 7.72 -22.62
CA GLY A 237 -34.82 8.39 -21.44
C GLY A 237 -34.25 7.91 -20.06
N VAL A 238 -33.44 6.85 -20.03
CA VAL A 238 -32.90 6.30 -18.78
C VAL A 238 -31.44 6.69 -18.60
N SER A 239 -31.07 7.13 -17.38
CA SER A 239 -29.68 7.41 -17.01
C SER A 239 -28.92 6.08 -16.78
N VAL A 240 -27.84 5.87 -17.53
CA VAL A 240 -27.04 4.65 -17.51
C VAL A 240 -25.60 5.00 -17.16
N PRO A 241 -24.97 4.34 -16.16
CA PRO A 241 -23.57 4.58 -15.82
C PRO A 241 -22.63 4.15 -16.95
N LEU A 242 -21.62 4.97 -17.23
CA LEU A 242 -20.57 4.64 -18.19
C LEU A 242 -19.65 3.53 -17.67
N VAL A 243 -19.41 3.51 -16.37
CA VAL A 243 -18.54 2.54 -15.67
C VAL A 243 -19.38 1.77 -14.64
N VAL A 244 -19.36 0.45 -14.73
CA VAL A 244 -20.15 -0.42 -13.83
C VAL A 244 -19.40 -0.62 -12.49
N ARG A 245 -18.07 -0.73 -12.55
CA ARG A 245 -17.18 -0.87 -11.37
C ARG A 245 -15.86 -0.16 -11.65
N SER A 246 -15.31 0.43 -10.61
CA SER A 246 -13.99 1.02 -10.64
C SER A 246 -13.27 0.74 -9.30
N GLY A 247 -11.95 0.73 -9.33
CA GLY A 247 -11.13 0.57 -8.13
C GLY A 247 -9.71 1.00 -8.38
N SER A 248 -8.93 1.17 -7.31
CA SER A 248 -7.53 1.58 -7.38
C SER A 248 -6.61 0.67 -6.57
N TYR A 249 -5.37 0.60 -7.01
CA TYR A 249 -4.25 0.08 -6.28
C TYR A 249 -3.07 1.04 -6.44
N MET A 250 -2.90 1.95 -5.49
CA MET A 250 -2.04 3.14 -5.65
C MET A 250 -2.40 3.92 -6.92
N ASP A 251 -1.40 4.14 -7.77
CA ASP A 251 -1.45 4.82 -9.06
C ASP A 251 -2.23 4.08 -10.16
N ASP A 252 -2.42 2.78 -10.00
CA ASP A 252 -3.19 1.95 -10.93
C ASP A 252 -4.70 2.10 -10.69
N LEU A 253 -5.43 2.61 -11.68
CA LEU A 253 -6.90 2.70 -11.71
C LEU A 253 -7.48 1.67 -12.68
N VAL A 254 -8.61 1.07 -12.37
CA VAL A 254 -9.34 0.18 -13.28
C VAL A 254 -10.78 0.63 -13.45
N LEU A 255 -11.21 0.75 -14.70
CA LEU A 255 -12.61 1.02 -15.12
C LEU A 255 -13.15 -0.25 -15.75
N MET A 256 -14.29 -0.73 -15.30
CA MET A 256 -14.90 -1.97 -15.81
C MET A 256 -16.36 -1.71 -16.22
N GLY A 257 -16.77 -2.25 -17.36
CA GLY A 257 -18.11 -2.01 -17.87
C GLY A 257 -18.56 -2.97 -18.95
N ARG A 258 -19.78 -2.73 -19.44
CA ARG A 258 -20.47 -3.57 -20.41
C ARG A 258 -20.06 -3.26 -21.86
N ARG A 259 -19.74 -2.00 -22.14
CA ARG A 259 -19.45 -1.49 -23.48
C ARG A 259 -18.13 -0.75 -23.51
N TRP A 260 -17.31 -1.06 -24.49
CA TRP A 260 -16.02 -0.40 -24.65
C TRP A 260 -16.14 1.12 -24.82
N ALA A 261 -17.06 1.57 -25.71
CA ALA A 261 -17.24 2.99 -25.98
C ALA A 261 -17.58 3.80 -24.71
N ASP A 262 -18.34 3.23 -23.77
CA ASP A 262 -18.72 3.87 -22.52
C ASP A 262 -17.50 4.04 -21.60
N ILE A 263 -16.69 2.98 -21.46
CA ILE A 263 -15.46 3.01 -20.67
C ILE A 263 -14.46 4.00 -21.26
N GLN A 264 -14.31 4.01 -22.59
CA GLN A 264 -13.41 4.92 -23.28
C GLN A 264 -13.85 6.38 -23.10
N SER A 265 -15.16 6.65 -23.18
CA SER A 265 -15.72 7.97 -22.91
C SER A 265 -15.44 8.42 -21.46
N ALA A 266 -15.66 7.54 -20.48
CA ALA A 266 -15.35 7.82 -19.07
C ALA A 266 -13.86 8.08 -18.87
N ALA A 267 -12.99 7.29 -19.52
CA ALA A 267 -11.55 7.46 -19.43
C ALA A 267 -11.08 8.82 -19.98
N ARG A 268 -11.60 9.25 -21.12
CA ARG A 268 -11.29 10.58 -21.67
C ARG A 268 -11.75 11.70 -20.73
N LYS A 269 -12.97 11.60 -20.19
CA LYS A 269 -13.54 12.58 -19.26
C LYS A 269 -12.71 12.66 -17.97
N ILE A 270 -12.35 11.52 -17.38
CA ILE A 270 -11.57 11.53 -16.14
C ILE A 270 -10.13 12.00 -16.35
N THR A 271 -9.51 11.66 -17.49
CA THR A 271 -8.16 12.15 -17.82
C THR A 271 -8.14 13.67 -17.92
N LYS A 272 -9.14 14.26 -18.58
CA LYS A 272 -9.28 15.70 -18.65
C LYS A 272 -9.51 16.30 -17.26
N TRP A 273 -10.48 15.79 -16.51
CA TRP A 273 -10.83 16.32 -15.20
C TRP A 273 -9.64 16.23 -14.20
N VAL A 274 -8.90 15.13 -14.19
CA VAL A 274 -7.72 14.94 -13.34
C VAL A 274 -6.63 15.96 -13.67
N LYS A 275 -6.45 16.26 -14.96
CA LYS A 275 -5.51 17.29 -15.41
C LYS A 275 -5.95 18.70 -15.00
N ASP A 276 -7.20 19.03 -15.27
CA ASP A 276 -7.73 20.40 -15.11
C ASP A 276 -8.00 20.75 -13.63
N THR A 277 -8.40 19.75 -12.80
CA THR A 277 -8.84 19.99 -11.43
C THR A 277 -7.80 19.59 -10.39
N LEU A 278 -7.10 18.46 -10.58
CA LEU A 278 -6.12 17.94 -9.62
C LEU A 278 -4.67 18.22 -10.05
N HIS A 279 -4.48 18.78 -11.25
CA HIS A 279 -3.15 19.02 -11.84
C HIS A 279 -2.28 17.76 -11.93
N LEU A 280 -2.91 16.58 -11.97
CA LEU A 280 -2.27 15.29 -12.14
C LEU A 280 -2.38 14.81 -13.59
N THR A 281 -1.48 13.92 -13.99
CA THR A 281 -1.46 13.37 -15.35
C THR A 281 -1.76 11.88 -15.33
N ILE A 282 -2.78 11.46 -16.08
CA ILE A 282 -2.99 10.04 -16.39
C ILE A 282 -2.16 9.72 -17.66
N LYS A 283 -1.34 8.65 -17.60
CA LYS A 283 -0.51 8.22 -18.73
C LYS A 283 -1.38 7.84 -19.93
N ASN A 284 -0.88 8.11 -21.13
CA ASN A 284 -1.57 7.74 -22.38
C ASN A 284 -1.48 6.24 -22.69
N SER A 285 -0.68 5.48 -21.95
CA SER A 285 -0.54 4.02 -22.10
C SER A 285 -1.69 3.26 -21.46
N TRP A 286 -2.88 3.45 -21.98
CA TRP A 286 -4.09 2.76 -21.50
C TRP A 286 -4.06 1.29 -21.92
N VAL A 287 -4.37 0.40 -20.97
CA VAL A 287 -4.41 -1.04 -21.25
C VAL A 287 -5.87 -1.52 -21.30
N ARG A 288 -6.34 -1.81 -22.51
CA ARG A 288 -7.66 -2.42 -22.74
C ARG A 288 -7.62 -3.92 -22.48
N VAL A 289 -8.65 -4.42 -21.86
CA VAL A 289 -8.87 -5.86 -21.65
C VAL A 289 -10.31 -6.18 -22.06
N ASP A 290 -10.46 -7.09 -23.02
CA ASP A 290 -11.74 -7.66 -23.43
C ASP A 290 -11.86 -9.07 -22.85
N PHE A 291 -12.73 -9.25 -21.85
CA PHE A 291 -12.89 -10.53 -21.18
C PHE A 291 -13.68 -11.50 -22.05
N LEU A 292 -13.13 -12.66 -22.27
CA LEU A 292 -13.79 -13.76 -22.98
C LEU A 292 -15.00 -14.28 -22.18
N SER A 293 -15.93 -14.94 -22.89
CA SER A 293 -16.95 -15.72 -22.19
C SER A 293 -16.34 -16.92 -21.45
N PRO A 294 -16.99 -17.46 -20.41
CA PRO A 294 -16.48 -18.64 -19.71
C PRO A 294 -16.22 -19.84 -20.64
N ALA A 295 -17.08 -20.06 -21.61
CA ALA A 295 -16.94 -21.14 -22.60
C ALA A 295 -15.71 -20.92 -23.49
N GLU A 296 -15.49 -19.70 -23.97
CA GLU A 296 -14.36 -19.35 -24.82
C GLU A 296 -13.04 -19.43 -24.03
N GLU A 297 -13.00 -18.96 -22.76
CA GLU A 297 -11.84 -19.15 -21.92
C GLU A 297 -11.51 -20.64 -21.70
N HIS A 298 -12.54 -21.47 -21.51
CA HIS A 298 -12.36 -22.90 -21.34
C HIS A 298 -11.79 -23.54 -22.61
N ARG A 299 -12.36 -23.26 -23.78
CA ARG A 299 -11.84 -23.74 -25.06
C ARG A 299 -10.37 -23.36 -25.27
N ARG A 300 -10.03 -22.09 -25.10
CA ARG A 300 -8.65 -21.61 -25.34
C ARG A 300 -7.64 -22.19 -24.37
N ARG A 301 -8.03 -22.54 -23.15
CA ARG A 301 -7.13 -23.13 -22.16
C ARG A 301 -6.65 -24.53 -22.50
N HIS A 302 -7.43 -25.28 -23.28
CA HIS A 302 -7.09 -26.66 -23.70
C HIS A 302 -6.33 -26.70 -25.03
N LEU A 303 -6.22 -25.59 -25.75
CA LEU A 303 -5.42 -25.52 -26.97
C LEU A 303 -3.92 -25.35 -26.60
N LYS A 304 -3.06 -26.19 -27.18
CA LYS A 304 -1.61 -26.06 -27.05
C LYS A 304 -1.16 -24.67 -27.57
N GLY A 305 -0.38 -23.94 -26.79
CA GLY A 305 0.06 -22.57 -27.14
C GLY A 305 -0.93 -21.44 -26.86
N ALA A 306 -2.16 -21.74 -26.53
CA ALA A 306 -3.25 -20.76 -26.30
C ALA A 306 -3.12 -19.93 -25.03
N ALA A 307 -2.21 -20.29 -24.11
CA ALA A 307 -1.93 -19.45 -22.92
C ALA A 307 -1.45 -18.02 -23.26
N LYS A 308 -1.02 -17.77 -24.50
CA LYS A 308 -0.64 -16.43 -24.98
C LYS A 308 -1.84 -15.57 -25.42
N GLY A 309 -3.03 -16.14 -25.58
CA GLY A 309 -4.17 -15.47 -26.19
C GLY A 309 -5.35 -15.14 -25.27
N CYS A 310 -5.38 -15.56 -24.00
CA CYS A 310 -6.46 -15.21 -23.09
C CYS A 310 -6.22 -13.83 -22.47
N PRO A 311 -7.04 -12.83 -22.81
CA PRO A 311 -6.91 -11.50 -22.22
C PRO A 311 -7.24 -11.56 -20.73
N GLY A 312 -6.45 -10.84 -19.92
CA GLY A 312 -6.64 -10.74 -18.49
C GLY A 312 -6.19 -9.39 -17.98
N LEU A 313 -6.83 -8.90 -16.92
CA LEU A 313 -6.46 -7.67 -16.26
C LEU A 313 -5.17 -7.87 -15.44
N ASP A 314 -4.08 -7.26 -15.90
CA ASP A 314 -2.80 -7.26 -15.17
C ASP A 314 -2.75 -6.11 -14.16
N MET A 315 -3.04 -6.40 -12.89
CA MET A 315 -3.03 -5.42 -11.81
C MET A 315 -2.55 -6.06 -10.49
N ALA A 316 -1.85 -5.29 -9.68
CA ALA A 316 -1.35 -5.72 -8.37
C ALA A 316 -0.66 -7.10 -8.38
N ARG A 317 0.17 -7.36 -9.41
CA ARG A 317 0.98 -8.59 -9.58
C ARG A 317 0.21 -9.83 -10.01
N TYR A 318 -1.08 -9.72 -10.26
CA TYR A 318 -1.94 -10.79 -10.77
C TYR A 318 -2.42 -10.48 -12.19
N VAL A 319 -2.70 -11.52 -12.95
CA VAL A 319 -3.44 -11.43 -14.21
C VAL A 319 -4.78 -12.13 -14.00
N MET A 320 -5.84 -11.33 -13.95
CA MET A 320 -7.19 -11.77 -13.62
C MET A 320 -8.00 -11.95 -14.90
N HIS A 321 -8.39 -13.17 -15.18
CA HIS A 321 -9.31 -13.56 -16.26
C HIS A 321 -10.73 -13.71 -15.72
N ARG A 322 -11.71 -13.98 -16.55
CA ARG A 322 -13.10 -14.11 -16.11
C ARG A 322 -13.31 -15.27 -15.13
N THR A 323 -12.70 -16.43 -15.39
CA THR A 323 -12.94 -17.65 -14.60
C THR A 323 -11.78 -18.05 -13.69
N TYR A 324 -10.60 -17.46 -13.91
CA TYR A 324 -9.39 -17.81 -13.16
C TYR A 324 -8.43 -16.62 -13.04
N THR A 325 -7.46 -16.76 -12.16
CA THR A 325 -6.38 -15.77 -11.97
C THR A 325 -5.04 -16.51 -11.99
N THR A 326 -4.05 -15.89 -12.62
CA THR A 326 -2.66 -16.33 -12.59
C THR A 326 -1.76 -15.27 -11.94
N VAL A 327 -0.57 -15.68 -11.53
CA VAL A 327 0.48 -14.75 -11.14
C VAL A 327 1.09 -14.13 -12.41
N ARG A 328 1.45 -12.87 -12.36
CA ARG A 328 2.12 -12.16 -13.46
C ARG A 328 3.33 -12.96 -13.96
N PRO A 329 3.51 -13.16 -15.28
CA PRO A 329 4.56 -14.04 -15.82
C PRO A 329 5.97 -13.73 -15.32
N GLY A 330 6.32 -12.46 -15.19
CA GLY A 330 7.64 -12.05 -14.68
C GLY A 330 7.87 -12.45 -13.21
N ILE A 331 6.83 -12.44 -12.37
CA ILE A 331 6.91 -12.91 -10.98
C ILE A 331 7.04 -14.43 -10.95
N PHE A 332 6.24 -15.13 -11.77
CA PHE A 332 6.31 -16.58 -11.89
C PHE A 332 7.72 -17.05 -12.29
N LYS A 333 8.31 -16.44 -13.33
CA LYS A 333 9.67 -16.78 -13.80
C LYS A 333 10.72 -16.56 -12.70
N ARG A 334 10.63 -15.47 -11.93
CA ARG A 334 11.55 -15.19 -10.81
C ARG A 334 11.35 -16.17 -9.65
N ALA A 335 10.12 -16.44 -9.28
CA ALA A 335 9.80 -17.42 -8.25
C ALA A 335 10.34 -18.81 -8.63
N ARG A 336 10.07 -19.27 -9.87
CA ARG A 336 10.59 -20.54 -10.38
C ARG A 336 12.11 -20.65 -10.22
N ARG A 337 12.86 -19.60 -10.61
CA ARG A 337 14.32 -19.59 -10.45
C ARG A 337 14.75 -19.71 -8.97
N GLN A 338 14.04 -19.04 -8.05
CA GLN A 338 14.35 -19.14 -6.63
C GLN A 338 14.03 -20.53 -6.06
N TYR A 339 12.93 -21.15 -6.46
CA TYR A 339 12.58 -22.52 -6.06
C TYR A 339 13.59 -23.54 -6.57
N MET A 340 14.01 -23.44 -7.85
CA MET A 340 15.05 -24.32 -8.40
C MET A 340 16.38 -24.19 -7.64
N ARG A 341 16.82 -22.96 -7.37
CA ARG A 341 18.05 -22.71 -6.62
C ARG A 341 17.95 -23.23 -5.18
N ALA A 342 16.81 -23.05 -4.52
CA ALA A 342 16.59 -23.58 -3.18
C ALA A 342 16.59 -25.11 -3.13
N GLY A 343 16.06 -25.76 -4.18
CA GLY A 343 16.14 -27.21 -4.35
C GLY A 343 17.58 -27.71 -4.50
N ALA A 344 18.40 -26.96 -5.26
CA ALA A 344 19.85 -27.26 -5.38
C ALA A 344 20.60 -27.05 -4.07
N ASP A 345 20.34 -25.95 -3.34
CA ASP A 345 20.94 -25.69 -2.03
C ASP A 345 20.60 -26.83 -1.04
N LEU A 346 19.31 -27.21 -0.98
CA LEU A 346 18.86 -28.29 -0.08
C LEU A 346 19.49 -29.65 -0.40
N LYS A 347 19.73 -29.94 -1.70
CA LYS A 347 20.44 -31.17 -2.10
C LYS A 347 21.92 -31.15 -1.73
N ARG A 348 22.59 -29.99 -1.87
CA ARG A 348 24.03 -29.85 -1.67
C ARG A 348 24.43 -29.72 -0.20
N SER A 349 23.69 -28.91 0.56
CA SER A 349 24.07 -28.48 1.93
C SER A 349 23.03 -28.85 3.00
N HIS A 350 21.96 -29.54 2.62
CA HIS A 350 20.84 -29.92 3.49
C HIS A 350 20.10 -28.76 4.16
N PHE A 351 20.42 -27.51 3.80
CA PHE A 351 19.70 -26.32 4.28
C PHE A 351 19.50 -25.29 3.17
N ILE A 352 18.53 -24.36 3.37
CA ILE A 352 18.28 -23.25 2.46
C ILE A 352 18.81 -21.97 3.14
N PRO A 353 19.70 -21.20 2.50
CA PRO A 353 20.22 -19.95 3.07
C PRO A 353 19.11 -18.99 3.46
N LEU A 354 19.28 -18.26 4.57
CA LEU A 354 18.25 -17.41 5.16
C LEU A 354 17.68 -16.37 4.18
N TYR A 355 18.55 -15.70 3.42
CA TYR A 355 18.13 -14.72 2.41
C TYR A 355 17.22 -15.33 1.32
N ARG A 356 17.47 -16.60 0.95
CA ARG A 356 16.64 -17.31 -0.01
C ARG A 356 15.33 -17.80 0.61
N SER A 357 15.40 -18.19 1.88
CA SER A 357 14.22 -18.59 2.66
C SER A 357 13.19 -17.45 2.75
N TYR A 358 13.61 -16.22 3.03
CA TYR A 358 12.72 -15.05 2.99
C TYR A 358 12.09 -14.82 1.62
N ARG A 359 12.88 -14.98 0.53
CA ARG A 359 12.36 -14.86 -0.85
C ARG A 359 11.31 -15.92 -1.17
N LEU A 360 11.54 -17.18 -0.79
CA LEU A 360 10.57 -18.26 -1.01
C LEU A 360 9.26 -18.02 -0.26
N ILE A 361 9.35 -17.59 0.99
CA ILE A 361 8.16 -17.24 1.81
C ILE A 361 7.37 -16.13 1.14
N SER A 362 8.04 -15.07 0.69
CA SER A 362 7.42 -13.95 -0.03
C SER A 362 6.71 -14.42 -1.32
N TYR A 363 7.37 -15.24 -2.15
CA TYR A 363 6.78 -15.73 -3.39
C TYR A 363 5.61 -16.69 -3.17
N ASN A 364 5.63 -17.50 -2.10
CA ASN A 364 4.57 -18.46 -1.82
C ASN A 364 3.20 -17.77 -1.66
N GLY A 365 3.17 -16.57 -1.07
CA GLY A 365 1.95 -15.79 -0.90
C GLY A 365 1.22 -15.49 -2.22
N TYR A 366 1.97 -15.30 -3.33
CA TYR A 366 1.38 -15.00 -4.64
C TYR A 366 0.68 -16.20 -5.28
N PHE A 367 1.15 -17.42 -5.01
CA PHE A 367 0.57 -18.62 -5.62
C PHE A 367 -0.74 -19.06 -4.95
N LYS A 368 -0.96 -18.63 -3.70
CA LYS A 368 -2.15 -19.00 -2.94
C LYS A 368 -3.43 -18.50 -3.63
N GLY A 369 -4.32 -19.42 -3.98
CA GLY A 369 -5.59 -19.08 -4.62
C GLY A 369 -5.46 -18.62 -6.09
N THR A 370 -4.41 -19.07 -6.80
CA THR A 370 -4.25 -18.86 -8.25
C THR A 370 -4.15 -20.20 -8.99
N LYS A 371 -4.41 -20.20 -10.30
CA LYS A 371 -4.21 -21.40 -11.14
C LYS A 371 -2.73 -21.66 -11.47
N SER A 372 -1.83 -20.82 -11.03
CA SER A 372 -0.38 -21.09 -11.09
C SER A 372 0.07 -22.16 -10.09
N ARG A 373 -0.84 -22.69 -9.27
CA ARG A 373 -0.56 -23.66 -8.22
C ARG A 373 -0.02 -25.00 -8.77
N ALA A 374 -0.59 -25.52 -9.83
CA ALA A 374 -0.09 -26.77 -10.44
C ALA A 374 1.38 -26.66 -10.89
N ALA A 375 1.76 -25.52 -11.49
CA ALA A 375 3.15 -25.27 -11.86
C ALA A 375 4.06 -25.07 -10.63
N ALA A 376 3.53 -24.58 -9.52
CA ALA A 376 4.24 -24.47 -8.28
C ALA A 376 4.41 -25.82 -7.56
N GLU A 377 3.43 -26.70 -7.66
CA GLU A 377 3.49 -28.09 -7.16
C GLU A 377 4.58 -28.89 -7.88
N ALA A 378 4.71 -28.73 -9.20
CA ALA A 378 5.77 -29.36 -10.00
C ALA A 378 7.20 -28.92 -9.56
N LEU A 379 7.34 -27.84 -8.83
CA LEU A 379 8.61 -27.33 -8.27
C LEU A 379 8.87 -27.78 -6.83
N ASN A 380 8.14 -28.77 -6.29
CA ASN A 380 8.21 -29.18 -4.89
C ASN A 380 8.04 -28.01 -3.88
N GLN A 381 7.18 -27.06 -4.24
CA GLN A 381 7.00 -25.81 -3.51
C GLN A 381 6.69 -26.02 -2.02
N GLN A 382 5.85 -27.00 -1.68
CA GLN A 382 5.46 -27.23 -0.28
C GLN A 382 6.64 -27.69 0.59
N LYS A 383 7.48 -28.62 0.09
CA LYS A 383 8.67 -29.08 0.80
C LYS A 383 9.66 -27.95 1.00
N LEU A 384 10.00 -27.22 -0.05
CA LEU A 384 10.93 -26.10 -0.01
C LEU A 384 10.41 -24.95 0.88
N PHE A 385 9.11 -24.71 0.88
CA PHE A 385 8.50 -23.70 1.75
C PHE A 385 8.54 -24.08 3.24
N LYS A 386 8.32 -25.37 3.58
CA LYS A 386 8.47 -25.87 4.95
C LYS A 386 9.91 -25.70 5.43
N SER A 387 10.91 -26.11 4.61
CA SER A 387 12.32 -25.94 4.92
C SER A 387 12.72 -24.48 5.08
N ALA A 388 12.23 -23.58 4.22
CA ALA A 388 12.47 -22.15 4.33
C ALA A 388 11.89 -21.56 5.63
N LYS A 389 10.68 -21.95 6.02
CA LYS A 389 10.07 -21.53 7.29
C LYS A 389 10.87 -22.00 8.49
N TRP A 390 11.34 -23.24 8.44
CA TRP A 390 12.18 -23.78 9.51
C TRP A 390 13.48 -22.98 9.64
N ALA A 391 14.18 -22.70 8.54
CA ALA A 391 15.40 -21.89 8.54
C ALA A 391 15.20 -20.50 9.15
N VAL A 392 14.10 -19.82 8.81
CA VAL A 392 13.78 -18.50 9.39
C VAL A 392 13.46 -18.59 10.87
N ARG A 393 12.72 -19.62 11.31
CA ARG A 393 12.44 -19.84 12.74
C ARG A 393 13.71 -20.14 13.54
N ALA A 394 14.57 -21.00 13.02
CA ALA A 394 15.84 -21.35 13.67
C ALA A 394 16.74 -20.11 13.82
N ALA A 395 16.82 -19.26 12.80
CA ALA A 395 17.56 -17.99 12.88
C ALA A 395 16.99 -17.06 13.95
N ALA A 396 15.68 -16.89 14.00
CA ALA A 396 15.02 -16.05 15.01
C ALA A 396 15.22 -16.57 16.45
N ILE A 397 15.26 -17.88 16.66
CA ILE A 397 15.57 -18.49 17.97
C ILE A 397 17.03 -18.19 18.34
N LYS A 398 17.97 -18.37 17.40
CA LYS A 398 19.38 -18.07 17.60
C LYS A 398 19.63 -16.60 17.93
N GLU A 399 18.98 -15.67 17.22
CA GLU A 399 19.05 -14.24 17.53
C GLU A 399 18.53 -13.92 18.94
N ARG A 400 17.45 -14.58 19.37
CA ARG A 400 16.92 -14.43 20.74
C ARG A 400 17.86 -15.01 21.80
N SER A 401 18.49 -16.16 21.55
CA SER A 401 19.43 -16.76 22.48
C SER A 401 20.76 -16.01 22.57
N LEU A 402 21.17 -15.28 21.56
CA LEU A 402 22.33 -14.38 21.57
C LEU A 402 22.05 -13.00 22.20
N ALA A 403 20.78 -12.66 22.34
CA ALA A 403 20.30 -11.42 22.97
C ALA A 403 20.02 -11.61 24.49
N VAL A 404 20.19 -12.81 25.00
CA VAL A 404 20.18 -13.21 26.42
C VAL A 404 21.60 -13.31 26.92
#